data_a9b26eea6aba74dab94f661c83b93805
#
_entry.id   a9b26eea6aba74dab94f661c83b93805
#
_cell.length_a   1.000
_cell.length_b   1.000
_cell.length_c   1.000
_cell.angle_alpha   90.00
_cell.angle_beta   90.00
_cell.angle_gamma   90.00
#
_symmetry.space_group_name_H-M   'P 1'
#
loop_
_entity.id
_entity.type
_entity.pdbx_description
1 polymer ?
#
loop_
_entity_poly.entity_id
_entity_poly.type
_entity_poly.pdbx_seq_one_letter_code
_entity_poly.pdbx_strand_id
1 'polypeptide(L)'
;MLGRAVVGSIQSVAGGCQPMARDQVDRLGDWIGGLLLPPGCVLCGQRGQRPCLDLCADCDAELPVDHRPLNSAPPPLDRCFAPFVYGFPADHLVHLLKYRGQLAVGRVLGSLLARSARELGLHLDVDCVVPVPLHTSRHAERGFNQSAEIARRAAQDLRCRYEEGSIQRVHATRPQVGLKPGERRTNLLGAFRASGNLRGRRVAVVDDVLTTGATASAVAAALVEAGASSVDVWCVARAVAHDRLDWPPESKASRA
;
A
#
# COMPACT_ATOMS: atom_id res chain seq x y z
N MET A 1 -3.32 -27.81 57.26
CA MET A 1 -1.99 -27.48 56.66
C MET A 1 -2.22 -26.86 55.29
N LEU A 2 -1.77 -25.64 55.17
CA LEU A 2 -2.03 -24.72 54.06
C LEU A 2 -1.26 -25.11 52.80
N GLY A 3 -1.94 -25.23 51.64
CA GLY A 3 -1.36 -25.36 50.30
C GLY A 3 -1.57 -24.06 49.52
N ARG A 4 -0.51 -23.30 49.28
CA ARG A 4 -0.47 -22.06 48.53
C ARG A 4 -0.80 -22.25 47.05
N ALA A 5 -1.79 -21.52 46.55
CA ALA A 5 -2.03 -21.31 45.14
C ALA A 5 -0.96 -20.37 44.57
N VAL A 6 -0.27 -20.79 43.52
CA VAL A 6 0.64 -19.97 42.73
C VAL A 6 -0.17 -19.28 41.64
N VAL A 7 -0.40 -18.01 41.81
CA VAL A 7 -0.98 -17.14 40.77
C VAL A 7 0.14 -16.76 39.81
N GLY A 8 0.14 -17.38 38.64
CA GLY A 8 1.03 -17.03 37.53
C GLY A 8 0.58 -15.71 36.90
N SER A 9 1.41 -14.68 37.01
CA SER A 9 1.21 -13.37 36.38
C SER A 9 1.33 -13.50 34.86
N ILE A 10 0.23 -13.26 34.17
CA ILE A 10 0.22 -13.07 32.71
C ILE A 10 0.83 -11.69 32.43
N GLN A 11 2.07 -11.65 32.02
CA GLN A 11 2.66 -10.42 31.47
C GLN A 11 2.08 -10.16 30.09
N SER A 12 1.22 -9.14 30.02
CA SER A 12 0.73 -8.52 28.81
C SER A 12 1.92 -7.91 28.04
N VAL A 13 2.32 -8.53 26.94
CA VAL A 13 3.26 -7.94 25.98
C VAL A 13 2.46 -6.95 25.12
N ALA A 14 2.21 -5.77 25.66
CA ALA A 14 1.77 -4.63 24.88
C ALA A 14 2.98 -4.09 24.10
N GLY A 15 3.19 -4.60 22.88
CA GLY A 15 4.08 -4.02 21.89
C GLY A 15 3.51 -2.67 21.42
N GLY A 16 3.70 -1.62 22.22
CA GLY A 16 3.28 -0.26 21.87
C GLY A 16 4.10 0.26 20.69
N CYS A 17 3.42 0.59 19.61
CA CYS A 17 3.96 1.39 18.51
C CYS A 17 4.39 2.75 19.08
N GLN A 18 5.70 3.02 19.17
CA GLN A 18 6.21 4.31 19.62
C GLN A 18 6.12 5.32 18.47
N PRO A 19 5.50 6.49 18.67
CA PRO A 19 5.45 7.54 17.65
C PRO A 19 6.83 8.18 17.49
N MET A 20 7.32 8.27 16.25
CA MET A 20 8.58 8.92 15.92
C MET A 20 8.47 10.44 16.08
N ALA A 21 9.51 11.07 16.67
CA ALA A 21 9.55 12.49 17.04
C ALA A 21 9.44 13.52 15.88
N ARG A 22 9.46 13.10 14.62
CA ARG A 22 9.21 13.94 13.43
C ARG A 22 7.73 14.30 13.19
N ASP A 23 6.81 13.51 13.73
CA ASP A 23 5.37 13.65 13.54
C ASP A 23 4.77 14.97 14.11
N GLN A 24 5.40 15.57 15.10
CA GLN A 24 4.87 16.79 15.72
C GLN A 24 5.16 18.06 14.91
N VAL A 25 6.29 18.11 14.22
CA VAL A 25 6.68 19.28 13.41
C VAL A 25 5.85 19.31 12.12
N ASP A 26 5.61 18.14 11.51
CA ASP A 26 4.79 18.04 10.30
C ASP A 26 3.32 18.39 10.60
N ARG A 27 2.78 17.98 11.74
CA ARG A 27 1.41 18.33 12.17
C ARG A 27 1.23 19.82 12.46
N LEU A 28 2.23 20.46 13.05
CA LEU A 28 2.18 21.90 13.33
C LEU A 28 2.26 22.71 12.03
N GLY A 29 3.09 22.28 11.09
CA GLY A 29 3.19 22.83 9.74
C GLY A 29 1.88 22.72 8.95
N ASP A 30 1.26 21.56 8.98
CA ASP A 30 -0.04 21.29 8.35
C ASP A 30 -1.16 22.12 8.99
N TRP A 31 -1.12 22.34 10.32
CA TRP A 31 -2.12 23.13 11.04
C TRP A 31 -2.00 24.62 10.74
N ILE A 32 -0.79 25.18 10.75
CA ILE A 32 -0.52 26.60 10.47
C ILE A 32 -0.71 26.91 8.98
N GLY A 33 -0.24 26.02 8.09
CA GLY A 33 -0.42 26.14 6.65
C GLY A 33 -1.89 26.11 6.23
N GLY A 34 -2.69 25.22 6.85
CA GLY A 34 -4.13 25.08 6.60
C GLY A 34 -4.97 26.26 7.12
N LEU A 35 -4.43 27.10 8.01
CA LEU A 35 -5.10 28.31 8.51
C LEU A 35 -4.90 29.52 7.58
N LEU A 36 -3.75 29.59 6.92
CA LEU A 36 -3.38 30.71 6.05
C LEU A 36 -3.71 30.48 4.56
N LEU A 37 -3.66 29.22 4.11
CA LEU A 37 -4.00 28.81 2.75
C LEU A 37 -4.75 27.48 2.85
N PRO A 38 -6.08 27.48 2.85
CA PRO A 38 -6.84 26.24 2.87
C PRO A 38 -6.44 25.39 1.66
N PRO A 39 -6.07 24.10 1.87
CA PRO A 39 -5.67 23.23 0.78
C PRO A 39 -6.81 23.12 -0.23
N GLY A 40 -6.48 23.34 -1.51
CA GLY A 40 -7.41 23.15 -2.62
C GLY A 40 -7.52 21.69 -3.01
N CYS A 41 -8.70 21.26 -3.42
CA CYS A 41 -8.92 19.95 -3.97
C CYS A 41 -8.04 19.72 -5.21
N VAL A 42 -7.25 18.64 -5.21
CA VAL A 42 -6.32 18.30 -6.30
C VAL A 42 -7.02 17.98 -7.63
N LEU A 43 -8.35 17.74 -7.61
CA LEU A 43 -9.15 17.47 -8.81
C LEU A 43 -9.87 18.71 -9.34
N CYS A 44 -10.58 19.46 -8.49
CA CYS A 44 -11.44 20.55 -8.95
C CYS A 44 -11.05 21.94 -8.42
N GLY A 45 -10.04 22.06 -7.56
CA GLY A 45 -9.60 23.32 -6.96
C GLY A 45 -10.50 23.88 -5.85
N GLN A 46 -11.65 23.27 -5.58
CA GLN A 46 -12.53 23.65 -4.47
C GLN A 46 -11.83 23.41 -3.11
N ARG A 47 -12.40 23.96 -2.03
CA ARG A 47 -11.84 23.78 -0.70
C ARG A 47 -11.82 22.29 -0.31
N GLY A 48 -10.66 21.77 0.03
CA GLY A 48 -10.47 20.43 0.55
C GLY A 48 -11.05 20.27 1.96
N GLN A 49 -11.30 19.04 2.37
CA GLN A 49 -11.85 18.71 3.69
C GLN A 49 -11.17 17.50 4.32
N ARG A 50 -11.31 17.41 5.65
CA ARG A 50 -10.84 16.23 6.39
C ARG A 50 -11.61 14.97 5.99
N PRO A 51 -11.00 13.76 6.02
CA PRO A 51 -9.62 13.49 6.46
C PRO A 51 -8.55 13.80 5.41
N CYS A 52 -8.91 13.89 4.13
CA CYS A 52 -8.01 14.18 3.02
C CYS A 52 -8.11 15.67 2.68
N LEU A 53 -7.33 16.51 3.35
CA LEU A 53 -7.40 17.98 3.21
C LEU A 53 -7.27 18.48 1.77
N ASP A 54 -6.57 17.73 0.90
CA ASP A 54 -6.37 18.06 -0.51
C ASP A 54 -7.44 17.44 -1.44
N LEU A 55 -8.60 16.98 -0.90
CA LEU A 55 -9.74 16.46 -1.65
C LEU A 55 -11.06 17.01 -1.08
N CYS A 56 -12.00 17.46 -1.91
CA CYS A 56 -13.33 17.89 -1.46
C CYS A 56 -14.31 16.70 -1.41
N ALA A 57 -15.49 16.90 -0.75
CA ALA A 57 -16.48 15.84 -0.56
C ALA A 57 -17.04 15.32 -1.88
N ASP A 58 -17.32 16.23 -2.81
CA ASP A 58 -17.91 15.86 -4.10
C ASP A 58 -16.96 14.97 -4.90
N CYS A 59 -15.68 15.37 -5.00
CA CYS A 59 -14.68 14.56 -5.68
C CYS A 59 -14.36 13.24 -4.96
N ASP A 60 -14.47 13.20 -3.63
CA ASP A 60 -14.34 11.95 -2.87
C ASP A 60 -15.51 11.00 -3.15
N ALA A 61 -16.74 11.53 -3.24
CA ALA A 61 -17.94 10.74 -3.56
C ALA A 61 -17.95 10.19 -4.99
N GLU A 62 -17.23 10.83 -5.91
CA GLU A 62 -17.12 10.39 -7.31
C GLU A 62 -16.04 9.30 -7.53
N LEU A 63 -15.27 8.95 -6.49
CA LEU A 63 -14.27 7.90 -6.64
C LEU A 63 -14.93 6.54 -6.95
N PRO A 64 -14.41 5.80 -7.95
CA PRO A 64 -14.99 4.54 -8.40
C PRO A 64 -14.68 3.40 -7.42
N VAL A 65 -15.48 3.26 -6.38
CA VAL A 65 -15.29 2.26 -5.32
C VAL A 65 -15.32 0.84 -5.90
N ASP A 66 -14.36 0.02 -5.53
CA ASP A 66 -14.32 -1.40 -5.85
C ASP A 66 -15.13 -2.20 -4.81
N HIS A 67 -16.32 -2.64 -5.18
CA HIS A 67 -17.22 -3.41 -4.31
C HIS A 67 -16.91 -4.91 -4.24
N ARG A 68 -15.84 -5.35 -4.90
CA ARG A 68 -15.45 -6.77 -4.85
C ARG A 68 -14.99 -7.14 -3.44
N PRO A 69 -15.34 -8.36 -2.98
CA PRO A 69 -14.92 -8.81 -1.66
C PRO A 69 -13.40 -8.87 -1.56
N LEU A 70 -12.91 -8.73 -0.33
CA LEU A 70 -11.52 -8.97 -0.01
C LEU A 70 -11.23 -10.45 -0.29
N ASN A 71 -10.45 -10.74 -1.31
CA ASN A 71 -10.14 -12.11 -1.68
C ASN A 71 -8.81 -12.53 -1.07
N SER A 72 -8.74 -13.79 -0.60
CA SER A 72 -7.45 -14.45 -0.39
C SER A 72 -6.70 -14.46 -1.72
N ALA A 73 -5.42 -14.15 -1.68
CA ALA A 73 -4.56 -14.18 -2.85
C ALA A 73 -3.81 -15.51 -2.91
N PRO A 74 -3.40 -15.99 -4.11
CA PRO A 74 -2.58 -17.19 -4.18
C PRO A 74 -1.19 -16.92 -3.60
N PRO A 75 -0.54 -17.94 -2.99
CA PRO A 75 0.81 -17.80 -2.50
C PRO A 75 1.76 -17.18 -3.55
N PRO A 76 2.69 -16.35 -3.14
CA PRO A 76 3.11 -16.01 -1.76
C PRO A 76 2.35 -14.86 -1.10
N LEU A 77 1.21 -14.45 -1.63
CA LEU A 77 0.34 -13.42 -1.09
C LEU A 77 -0.77 -14.04 -0.24
N ASP A 78 -1.13 -13.39 0.86
CA ASP A 78 -2.25 -13.78 1.70
C ASP A 78 -3.54 -13.06 1.27
N ARG A 79 -3.50 -11.74 1.14
CA ARG A 79 -4.66 -10.92 0.74
C ARG A 79 -4.27 -9.87 -0.29
N CYS A 80 -5.22 -9.54 -1.19
CA CYS A 80 -5.13 -8.42 -2.12
C CYS A 80 -6.25 -7.43 -1.88
N PHE A 81 -5.91 -6.19 -1.62
CA PHE A 81 -6.82 -5.10 -1.34
C PHE A 81 -6.60 -3.93 -2.28
N ALA A 82 -7.69 -3.41 -2.87
CA ALA A 82 -7.70 -2.17 -3.62
C ALA A 82 -9.10 -1.53 -3.47
N PRO A 83 -9.21 -0.35 -2.84
CA PRO A 83 -10.51 0.29 -2.60
C PRO A 83 -11.20 0.82 -3.85
N PHE A 84 -10.44 1.08 -4.92
CA PHE A 84 -11.00 1.69 -6.12
C PHE A 84 -10.76 0.86 -7.38
N VAL A 85 -11.65 1.02 -8.35
CA VAL A 85 -11.44 0.59 -9.73
C VAL A 85 -10.53 1.61 -10.42
N TYR A 86 -9.60 1.15 -11.27
CA TYR A 86 -8.75 2.03 -12.07
C TYR A 86 -9.54 2.64 -13.23
N GLY A 87 -10.17 3.75 -12.96
CA GLY A 87 -10.99 4.56 -13.85
C GLY A 87 -11.08 5.98 -13.29
N PHE A 88 -11.67 6.91 -14.06
CA PHE A 88 -11.80 8.30 -13.63
C PHE A 88 -12.67 8.41 -12.36
N PRO A 89 -12.27 9.24 -11.37
CA PRO A 89 -11.08 10.09 -11.32
C PRO A 89 -9.84 9.44 -10.66
N ALA A 90 -9.90 8.18 -10.21
CA ALA A 90 -8.79 7.52 -9.53
C ALA A 90 -7.54 7.34 -10.43
N ASP A 91 -7.74 7.00 -11.70
CA ASP A 91 -6.68 6.89 -12.71
C ASP A 91 -6.00 8.24 -12.97
N HIS A 92 -6.79 9.33 -12.99
CA HIS A 92 -6.27 10.69 -13.14
C HIS A 92 -5.37 11.08 -11.95
N LEU A 93 -5.79 10.79 -10.72
CA LEU A 93 -4.97 11.01 -9.53
C LEU A 93 -3.64 10.25 -9.61
N VAL A 94 -3.68 8.96 -9.95
CA VAL A 94 -2.45 8.16 -10.14
C VAL A 94 -1.56 8.75 -11.23
N HIS A 95 -2.14 9.25 -12.31
CA HIS A 95 -1.40 9.90 -13.40
C HIS A 95 -0.74 11.20 -12.94
N LEU A 96 -1.45 12.08 -12.22
CA LEU A 96 -0.90 13.32 -11.65
C LEU A 96 0.29 13.03 -10.73
N LEU A 97 0.20 12.01 -9.87
CA LEU A 97 1.31 11.61 -9.03
C LEU A 97 2.49 11.10 -9.88
N LYS A 98 2.26 10.14 -10.79
CA LYS A 98 3.32 9.47 -11.55
C LYS A 98 4.08 10.38 -12.52
N TYR A 99 3.38 11.27 -13.20
CA TYR A 99 3.91 12.00 -14.35
C TYR A 99 4.00 13.52 -14.14
N ARG A 100 3.28 14.07 -13.17
CA ARG A 100 3.34 15.49 -12.82
C ARG A 100 4.06 15.76 -11.51
N GLY A 101 4.44 14.73 -10.76
CA GLY A 101 5.16 14.85 -9.50
C GLY A 101 4.36 15.57 -8.41
N GLN A 102 3.03 15.56 -8.48
CA GLN A 102 2.18 16.24 -7.49
C GLN A 102 2.13 15.42 -6.20
N LEU A 103 3.06 15.66 -5.28
CA LEU A 103 3.16 14.92 -4.01
C LEU A 103 1.92 15.09 -3.12
N ALA A 104 1.16 16.19 -3.25
CA ALA A 104 -0.13 16.35 -2.59
C ALA A 104 -1.08 15.20 -2.93
N VAL A 105 -1.08 14.75 -4.18
CA VAL A 105 -1.87 13.59 -4.62
C VAL A 105 -1.43 12.30 -3.92
N GLY A 106 -0.14 12.12 -3.67
CA GLY A 106 0.37 10.99 -2.89
C GLY A 106 -0.21 10.95 -1.47
N ARG A 107 -0.36 12.13 -0.82
CA ARG A 107 -1.02 12.24 0.48
C ARG A 107 -2.50 11.86 0.40
N VAL A 108 -3.22 12.36 -0.61
CA VAL A 108 -4.63 12.02 -0.83
C VAL A 108 -4.79 10.51 -1.00
N LEU A 109 -4.06 9.91 -1.93
CA LEU A 109 -4.14 8.47 -2.21
C LEU A 109 -3.78 7.61 -1.01
N GLY A 110 -2.76 8.00 -0.23
CA GLY A 110 -2.38 7.31 1.01
C GLY A 110 -3.46 7.41 2.09
N SER A 111 -4.09 8.58 2.26
CA SER A 111 -5.19 8.75 3.22
C SER A 111 -6.45 7.99 2.81
N LEU A 112 -6.78 7.94 1.52
CA LEU A 112 -7.89 7.16 1.00
C LEU A 112 -7.67 5.66 1.22
N LEU A 113 -6.46 5.17 0.91
CA LEU A 113 -6.07 3.77 1.17
C LEU A 113 -6.17 3.43 2.65
N ALA A 114 -5.66 4.30 3.53
CA ALA A 114 -5.72 4.12 4.98
C ALA A 114 -7.15 4.12 5.53
N ARG A 115 -8.02 5.00 5.04
CA ARG A 115 -9.43 5.05 5.40
C ARG A 115 -10.10 3.71 5.11
N SER A 116 -9.99 3.24 3.89
CA SER A 116 -10.62 2.00 3.47
C SER A 116 -10.02 0.76 4.17
N ALA A 117 -8.70 0.73 4.38
CA ALA A 117 -8.06 -0.34 5.15
C ALA A 117 -8.52 -0.35 6.63
N ARG A 118 -8.78 0.82 7.21
CA ARG A 118 -9.30 0.94 8.59
C ARG A 118 -10.74 0.46 8.68
N GLU A 119 -11.59 0.84 7.74
CA GLU A 119 -13.00 0.42 7.67
C GLU A 119 -13.13 -1.10 7.61
N LEU A 120 -12.21 -1.78 6.93
CA LEU A 120 -12.16 -3.23 6.82
C LEU A 120 -11.34 -3.92 7.93
N GLY A 121 -10.77 -3.16 8.88
CA GLY A 121 -9.95 -3.71 9.96
C GLY A 121 -8.59 -4.27 9.54
N LEU A 122 -8.17 -4.12 8.27
CA LEU A 122 -6.95 -4.72 7.73
C LEU A 122 -5.67 -4.30 8.45
N HIS A 123 -5.64 -3.07 8.96
CA HIS A 123 -4.50 -2.51 9.68
C HIS A 123 -4.19 -3.21 11.02
N LEU A 124 -5.16 -3.96 11.59
CA LEU A 124 -4.99 -4.69 12.84
C LEU A 124 -4.15 -5.96 12.67
N ASP A 125 -4.11 -6.47 11.43
CA ASP A 125 -3.38 -7.69 11.08
C ASP A 125 -1.99 -7.43 10.48
N VAL A 126 -1.49 -6.18 10.54
CA VAL A 126 -0.25 -5.77 9.90
C VAL A 126 0.70 -5.14 10.89
N ASP A 127 1.95 -5.59 10.90
CA ASP A 127 3.00 -5.07 11.78
C ASP A 127 3.77 -3.92 11.14
N CYS A 128 3.89 -3.91 9.80
CA CYS A 128 4.54 -2.83 9.06
C CYS A 128 4.03 -2.70 7.62
N VAL A 129 4.19 -1.48 7.09
CA VAL A 129 3.86 -1.11 5.72
C VAL A 129 5.15 -0.89 4.94
N VAL A 130 5.28 -1.53 3.79
CA VAL A 130 6.48 -1.51 2.93
C VAL A 130 6.07 -1.06 1.52
N PRO A 131 6.69 -0.04 0.93
CA PRO A 131 6.39 0.36 -0.44
C PRO A 131 7.03 -0.59 -1.45
N VAL A 132 6.37 -0.82 -2.58
CA VAL A 132 7.00 -1.46 -3.75
C VAL A 132 8.16 -0.57 -4.23
N PRO A 133 9.39 -1.10 -4.33
CA PRO A 133 10.53 -0.30 -4.73
C PRO A 133 10.56 -0.05 -6.24
N LEU A 134 10.91 1.17 -6.62
CA LEU A 134 11.26 1.48 -8.00
C LEU A 134 12.70 1.02 -8.32
N HIS A 135 12.94 0.69 -9.58
CA HIS A 135 14.32 0.53 -10.08
C HIS A 135 15.04 1.88 -10.06
N THR A 136 16.35 1.86 -9.80
CA THR A 136 17.20 3.07 -9.70
C THR A 136 17.08 4.00 -10.91
N SER A 137 17.00 3.45 -12.14
CA SER A 137 16.81 4.24 -13.35
C SER A 137 15.49 5.01 -13.36
N ARG A 138 14.39 4.38 -12.94
CA ARG A 138 13.08 5.04 -12.84
C ARG A 138 13.02 6.03 -11.69
N HIS A 139 13.73 5.74 -10.61
CA HIS A 139 13.86 6.68 -9.51
C HIS A 139 14.63 7.93 -9.94
N ALA A 140 15.72 7.77 -10.70
CA ALA A 140 16.47 8.90 -11.26
C ALA A 140 15.65 9.72 -12.26
N GLU A 141 14.84 9.08 -13.12
CA GLU A 141 13.97 9.74 -14.08
C GLU A 141 12.83 10.52 -13.40
N ARG A 142 12.21 9.95 -12.37
CA ARG A 142 10.99 10.47 -11.72
C ARG A 142 11.28 11.35 -10.51
N GLY A 143 12.45 11.18 -9.88
CA GLY A 143 12.86 11.89 -8.67
C GLY A 143 12.27 11.37 -7.37
N PHE A 144 11.26 10.50 -7.41
CA PHE A 144 10.59 9.93 -6.22
C PHE A 144 9.95 8.57 -6.53
N ASN A 145 9.57 7.84 -5.47
CA ASN A 145 8.81 6.59 -5.55
C ASN A 145 7.35 6.84 -5.15
N GLN A 146 6.41 6.75 -6.10
CA GLN A 146 4.99 6.96 -5.85
C GLN A 146 4.43 6.02 -4.79
N SER A 147 4.82 4.74 -4.81
CA SER A 147 4.38 3.75 -3.82
C SER A 147 4.90 4.10 -2.42
N ALA A 148 6.08 4.73 -2.31
CA ALA A 148 6.63 5.21 -1.05
C ALA A 148 5.84 6.41 -0.49
N GLU A 149 5.45 7.36 -1.33
CA GLU A 149 4.63 8.51 -0.90
C GLU A 149 3.26 8.06 -0.38
N ILE A 150 2.60 7.14 -1.10
CA ILE A 150 1.32 6.55 -0.70
C ILE A 150 1.48 5.75 0.61
N ALA A 151 2.48 4.87 0.68
CA ALA A 151 2.72 4.00 1.82
C ALA A 151 3.05 4.78 3.10
N ARG A 152 3.90 5.80 3.00
CA ARG A 152 4.28 6.66 4.12
C ARG A 152 3.05 7.33 4.72
N ARG A 153 2.20 7.92 3.88
CA ARG A 153 0.97 8.56 4.34
C ARG A 153 -0.01 7.55 4.92
N ALA A 154 -0.22 6.42 4.26
CA ALA A 154 -1.10 5.38 4.78
C ALA A 154 -0.64 4.85 6.14
N ALA A 155 0.66 4.60 6.31
CA ALA A 155 1.23 4.16 7.57
C ALA A 155 1.04 5.21 8.70
N GLN A 156 1.23 6.50 8.40
CA GLN A 156 0.99 7.59 9.34
C GLN A 156 -0.47 7.63 9.81
N ASP A 157 -1.41 7.58 8.86
CA ASP A 157 -2.83 7.66 9.16
C ASP A 157 -3.32 6.42 9.94
N LEU A 158 -2.77 5.22 9.64
CA LEU A 158 -3.08 3.97 10.34
C LEU A 158 -2.29 3.79 11.64
N ARG A 159 -1.27 4.62 11.89
CA ARG A 159 -0.31 4.47 13.00
C ARG A 159 0.45 3.13 12.93
N CYS A 160 0.69 2.65 11.72
CA CYS A 160 1.51 1.48 11.46
C CYS A 160 2.98 1.87 11.25
N ARG A 161 3.89 0.92 11.47
CA ARG A 161 5.30 1.13 11.19
C ARG A 161 5.52 1.22 9.67
N TYR A 162 6.23 2.27 9.22
CA TYR A 162 6.66 2.42 7.84
C TYR A 162 8.10 1.94 7.70
N GLU A 163 8.36 1.06 6.73
CA GLU A 163 9.70 0.50 6.49
C GLU A 163 10.10 0.71 5.02
N GLU A 164 10.73 1.85 4.73
CA GLU A 164 11.37 2.11 3.46
C GLU A 164 12.75 1.43 3.43
N GLY A 165 13.08 0.74 2.35
CA GLY A 165 14.37 0.07 2.22
C GLY A 165 14.42 -1.39 2.67
N SER A 166 13.35 -1.90 3.30
CA SER A 166 13.25 -3.33 3.65
C SER A 166 13.21 -4.25 2.44
N ILE A 167 12.93 -3.69 1.27
CA ILE A 167 13.00 -4.39 0.00
C ILE A 167 13.60 -3.50 -1.08
N GLN A 168 14.44 -4.06 -1.92
CA GLN A 168 15.11 -3.36 -3.02
C GLN A 168 14.88 -4.08 -4.34
N ARG A 169 14.78 -3.32 -5.41
CA ARG A 169 14.77 -3.85 -6.76
C ARG A 169 16.19 -3.90 -7.30
N VAL A 170 16.75 -5.11 -7.37
CA VAL A 170 18.17 -5.34 -7.70
C VAL A 170 18.45 -5.50 -9.19
N HIS A 171 17.42 -5.82 -9.99
CA HIS A 171 17.57 -5.94 -11.44
C HIS A 171 16.64 -5.00 -12.19
N ALA A 172 17.21 -4.34 -13.24
CA ALA A 172 16.43 -3.63 -14.23
C ALA A 172 15.64 -4.65 -15.07
N THR A 173 14.32 -4.65 -14.91
CA THR A 173 13.45 -5.46 -15.75
C THR A 173 12.91 -4.61 -16.90
N ARG A 174 12.63 -5.25 -18.06
CA ARG A 174 12.01 -4.55 -19.20
C ARG A 174 10.71 -3.84 -18.75
N PRO A 175 10.38 -2.67 -19.32
CA PRO A 175 9.09 -2.04 -19.05
C PRO A 175 7.96 -3.05 -19.23
N GLN A 176 7.03 -3.11 -18.26
CA GLN A 176 5.92 -4.08 -18.31
C GLN A 176 4.84 -3.72 -19.34
N VAL A 177 4.91 -2.50 -19.89
CA VAL A 177 4.02 -2.04 -20.96
C VAL A 177 4.28 -2.89 -22.21
N GLY A 178 3.23 -3.55 -22.72
CA GLY A 178 3.34 -4.41 -23.92
C GLY A 178 3.72 -5.87 -23.68
N LEU A 179 4.16 -6.26 -22.47
CA LEU A 179 4.45 -7.67 -22.15
C LEU A 179 3.18 -8.47 -21.87
N LYS A 180 3.12 -9.72 -22.36
CA LYS A 180 2.06 -10.68 -22.01
C LYS A 180 2.15 -11.10 -20.54
N PRO A 181 1.05 -11.58 -19.90
CA PRO A 181 1.04 -11.95 -18.48
C PRO A 181 2.14 -12.93 -18.05
N GLY A 182 2.42 -13.96 -18.86
CA GLY A 182 3.51 -14.93 -18.62
C GLY A 182 4.89 -14.30 -18.64
N GLU A 183 5.14 -13.42 -19.60
CA GLU A 183 6.42 -12.70 -19.76
C GLU A 183 6.68 -11.74 -18.60
N ARG A 184 5.62 -11.11 -18.05
CA ARG A 184 5.71 -10.26 -16.86
C ARG A 184 6.19 -11.01 -15.65
N ARG A 185 5.70 -12.25 -15.44
CA ARG A 185 6.13 -13.11 -14.33
C ARG A 185 7.60 -13.48 -14.45
N THR A 186 8.04 -13.97 -15.60
CA THR A 186 9.44 -14.36 -15.86
C THR A 186 10.39 -13.16 -15.76
N ASN A 187 9.96 -11.99 -16.21
CA ASN A 187 10.75 -10.76 -16.16
C ASN A 187 11.02 -10.26 -14.72
N LEU A 188 10.26 -10.71 -13.74
CA LEU A 188 10.35 -10.28 -12.33
C LEU A 188 11.00 -11.31 -11.41
N LEU A 189 11.33 -12.51 -11.90
CA LEU A 189 12.03 -13.52 -11.10
C LEU A 189 13.39 -12.98 -10.64
N GLY A 190 13.63 -12.99 -9.31
CA GLY A 190 14.86 -12.49 -8.71
C GLY A 190 15.07 -10.97 -8.81
N ALA A 191 14.06 -10.22 -9.29
CA ALA A 191 14.17 -8.76 -9.44
C ALA A 191 14.19 -8.01 -8.10
N PHE A 192 13.74 -8.65 -7.02
CA PHE A 192 13.64 -8.05 -5.70
C PHE A 192 14.46 -8.83 -4.67
N ARG A 193 15.03 -8.11 -3.73
CA ARG A 193 15.72 -8.66 -2.58
C ARG A 193 15.24 -7.93 -1.32
N ALA A 194 14.76 -8.69 -0.35
CA ALA A 194 14.42 -8.14 0.95
C ALA A 194 15.69 -8.04 1.83
N SER A 195 15.73 -7.00 2.66
CA SER A 195 16.77 -6.74 3.65
C SER A 195 16.11 -6.27 4.94
N GLY A 196 16.75 -6.51 6.07
CA GLY A 196 16.21 -6.11 7.38
C GLY A 196 15.55 -7.25 8.14
N ASN A 197 15.07 -6.94 9.35
CA ASN A 197 14.44 -7.93 10.23
C ASN A 197 12.94 -8.03 9.99
N LEU A 198 12.55 -8.83 9.00
CA LEU A 198 11.16 -9.12 8.66
C LEU A 198 10.65 -10.44 9.26
N ARG A 199 11.52 -11.16 9.98
CA ARG A 199 11.20 -12.50 10.50
C ARG A 199 9.98 -12.46 11.43
N GLY A 200 8.99 -13.28 11.09
CA GLY A 200 7.73 -13.40 11.82
C GLY A 200 6.79 -12.21 11.69
N ARG A 201 7.10 -11.19 10.85
CA ARG A 201 6.25 -10.02 10.68
C ARG A 201 5.17 -10.25 9.64
N ARG A 202 4.03 -9.62 9.88
CA ARG A 202 2.92 -9.49 8.94
C ARG A 202 3.10 -8.16 8.19
N VAL A 203 3.30 -8.24 6.89
CA VAL A 203 3.71 -7.10 6.05
C VAL A 203 2.60 -6.69 5.10
N ALA A 204 2.25 -5.41 5.05
CA ALA A 204 1.45 -4.84 3.96
C ALA A 204 2.37 -4.20 2.92
N VAL A 205 2.37 -4.73 1.71
CA VAL A 205 3.08 -4.15 0.56
C VAL A 205 2.15 -3.14 -0.12
N VAL A 206 2.60 -1.90 -0.28
CA VAL A 206 1.80 -0.85 -0.91
C VAL A 206 2.30 -0.55 -2.31
N ASP A 207 1.36 -0.51 -3.27
CA ASP A 207 1.59 -0.06 -4.65
C ASP A 207 0.45 0.88 -5.10
N ASP A 208 0.61 1.53 -6.25
CA ASP A 208 -0.41 2.44 -6.78
C ASP A 208 -1.54 1.69 -7.50
N VAL A 209 -1.23 0.78 -8.41
CA VAL A 209 -2.22 0.07 -9.23
C VAL A 209 -1.95 -1.43 -9.30
N LEU A 210 -2.93 -2.20 -8.89
CA LEU A 210 -2.96 -3.65 -9.08
C LEU A 210 -3.42 -3.97 -10.52
N THR A 211 -2.51 -4.48 -11.33
CA THR A 211 -2.83 -4.96 -12.70
C THR A 211 -2.89 -6.49 -12.71
N THR A 212 -1.83 -7.16 -13.09
CA THR A 212 -1.72 -8.64 -13.09
C THR A 212 -1.26 -9.20 -11.74
N GLY A 213 -0.89 -8.36 -10.78
CA GLY A 213 -0.30 -8.78 -9.51
C GLY A 213 1.13 -9.31 -9.60
N ALA A 214 1.73 -9.37 -10.79
CA ALA A 214 3.06 -9.96 -10.98
C ALA A 214 4.14 -9.26 -10.14
N THR A 215 4.13 -7.93 -10.06
CA THR A 215 5.05 -7.16 -9.21
C THR A 215 4.83 -7.48 -7.74
N ALA A 216 3.57 -7.46 -7.30
CA ALA A 216 3.18 -7.76 -5.94
C ALA A 216 3.62 -9.18 -5.51
N SER A 217 3.37 -10.18 -6.37
CA SER A 217 3.80 -11.56 -6.11
C SER A 217 5.32 -11.70 -6.03
N ALA A 218 6.07 -11.02 -6.89
CA ALA A 218 7.54 -11.06 -6.86
C ALA A 218 8.12 -10.38 -5.60
N VAL A 219 7.53 -9.26 -5.16
CA VAL A 219 7.87 -8.59 -3.90
C VAL A 219 7.55 -9.48 -2.72
N ALA A 220 6.34 -10.07 -2.69
CA ALA A 220 5.91 -10.95 -1.61
C ALA A 220 6.82 -12.19 -1.50
N ALA A 221 7.22 -12.80 -2.62
CA ALA A 221 8.16 -13.92 -2.61
C ALA A 221 9.48 -13.57 -1.90
N ALA A 222 10.04 -12.39 -2.21
CA ALA A 222 11.28 -11.93 -1.57
C ALA A 222 11.09 -11.63 -0.06
N LEU A 223 9.91 -11.13 0.35
CA LEU A 223 9.61 -10.88 1.76
C LEU A 223 9.40 -12.18 2.55
N VAL A 224 8.71 -13.16 1.97
CA VAL A 224 8.53 -14.50 2.58
C VAL A 224 9.88 -15.22 2.71
N GLU A 225 10.72 -15.16 1.68
CA GLU A 225 12.10 -15.71 1.72
C GLU A 225 12.93 -15.06 2.84
N ALA A 226 12.71 -13.78 3.12
CA ALA A 226 13.35 -13.06 4.23
C ALA A 226 12.70 -13.35 5.60
N GLY A 227 11.67 -14.21 5.65
CA GLY A 227 11.02 -14.70 6.87
C GLY A 227 9.77 -13.96 7.31
N ALA A 228 9.14 -13.14 6.47
CA ALA A 228 7.81 -12.59 6.76
C ALA A 228 6.81 -13.74 6.97
N SER A 229 5.93 -13.59 7.98
CA SER A 229 4.92 -14.62 8.33
C SER A 229 3.69 -14.54 7.44
N SER A 230 3.36 -13.33 6.96
CA SER A 230 2.30 -13.08 5.99
C SER A 230 2.59 -11.82 5.18
N VAL A 231 2.06 -11.77 3.94
CA VAL A 231 2.22 -10.62 3.05
C VAL A 231 0.89 -10.28 2.39
N ASP A 232 0.34 -9.13 2.76
CA ASP A 232 -0.79 -8.51 2.08
C ASP A 232 -0.30 -7.53 1.01
N VAL A 233 -1.11 -7.33 -0.03
CA VAL A 233 -0.90 -6.27 -1.01
C VAL A 233 -2.04 -5.26 -0.94
N TRP A 234 -1.68 -4.01 -0.74
CA TRP A 234 -2.60 -2.88 -0.70
C TRP A 234 -2.29 -1.93 -1.86
N CYS A 235 -3.18 -1.85 -2.82
CA CYS A 235 -3.09 -0.91 -3.94
C CYS A 235 -4.18 0.14 -3.85
N VAL A 236 -3.95 1.33 -4.42
CA VAL A 236 -4.99 2.37 -4.47
C VAL A 236 -6.12 1.93 -5.38
N ALA A 237 -5.78 1.43 -6.55
CA ALA A 237 -6.78 1.04 -7.53
C ALA A 237 -6.43 -0.29 -8.19
N ARG A 238 -7.46 -0.99 -8.65
CA ARG A 238 -7.34 -2.21 -9.44
C ARG A 238 -7.73 -1.94 -10.88
N ALA A 239 -6.83 -2.25 -11.82
CA ALA A 239 -7.15 -2.23 -13.24
C ALA A 239 -8.11 -3.37 -13.58
N VAL A 240 -9.27 -3.03 -14.12
CA VAL A 240 -10.22 -3.99 -14.68
C VAL A 240 -9.87 -4.12 -16.15
N ALA A 241 -9.43 -5.28 -16.62
CA ALA A 241 -9.42 -5.57 -18.05
C ALA A 241 -10.89 -5.61 -18.51
N HIS A 242 -11.21 -5.06 -19.68
CA HIS A 242 -12.56 -5.11 -20.26
C HIS A 242 -13.05 -6.55 -20.52
N ASP A 243 -12.19 -7.54 -20.31
CA ASP A 243 -12.49 -8.96 -20.40
C ASP A 243 -11.72 -9.70 -19.31
N ARG A 244 -12.40 -10.03 -18.21
CA ARG A 244 -11.97 -10.90 -17.10
C ARG A 244 -10.69 -10.50 -16.35
N LEU A 245 -10.87 -9.75 -15.28
CA LEU A 245 -9.96 -9.87 -14.15
C LEU A 245 -10.58 -10.81 -13.11
N ASP A 246 -10.46 -12.09 -13.39
CA ASP A 246 -10.48 -13.12 -12.37
C ASP A 246 -9.10 -13.09 -11.69
N TRP A 247 -8.93 -12.25 -10.69
CA TRP A 247 -7.84 -12.38 -9.74
C TRP A 247 -8.41 -12.91 -8.41
N PRO A 248 -7.92 -14.04 -7.94
CA PRO A 248 -6.92 -14.91 -8.57
C PRO A 248 -7.48 -15.60 -9.81
N PRO A 249 -6.63 -15.92 -10.83
CA PRO A 249 -7.08 -16.80 -11.90
C PRO A 249 -7.52 -18.10 -11.23
N GLU A 250 -8.74 -18.55 -11.57
CA GLU A 250 -9.27 -19.83 -11.06
C GLU A 250 -8.18 -20.90 -11.16
N SER A 251 -7.81 -21.48 -10.01
CA SER A 251 -6.95 -22.64 -9.99
C SER A 251 -7.71 -23.73 -10.73
N LYS A 252 -7.20 -24.16 -11.88
CA LYS A 252 -7.60 -25.40 -12.52
C LYS A 252 -7.16 -26.57 -11.63
N ALA A 253 -7.82 -26.72 -10.49
CA ALA A 253 -7.66 -27.86 -9.59
C ALA A 253 -9.04 -28.40 -9.27
N SER A 254 -9.30 -29.54 -9.87
CA SER A 254 -10.36 -30.51 -9.70
C SER A 254 -11.45 -30.51 -10.79
N ARG A 255 -11.10 -31.10 -11.92
CA ARG A 255 -11.98 -32.06 -12.60
C ARG A 255 -11.11 -33.27 -12.95
N ALA A 256 -11.08 -34.22 -12.07
CA ALA A 256 -10.80 -35.60 -12.31
C ALA A 256 -11.77 -36.40 -11.45
#